data_144dcefa76b9af0af7a0bd54c1939d6f
#
_entry.id   144dcefa76b9af0af7a0bd54c1939d6f
#
_cell.length_a   1.000
_cell.length_b   1.000
_cell.length_c   1.000
_cell.angle_alpha   90.00
_cell.angle_beta   90.00
_cell.angle_gamma   90.00
#
_symmetry.space_group_name_H-M   'P 1'
#
loop_
_entity.id
_entity.type
_entity.pdbx_description
1 polymer ?
#
loop_
_entity_poly.entity_id
_entity_poly.type
_entity_poly.pdbx_seq_one_letter_code
_entity_poly.pdbx_strand_id
1 'polypeptide(L)'
;NEWWKKEIAYQIYPKSFKDSNGDGIGDLRGIIEKIDYLEDLGVTLLWLCPIYKSPMDDNGYDISDYYDINPEFGTMADLEELIEKAKNKGIKIIMDLVINHSSDEHAWFQEALKDPNSPYHDYYIFKSSKDGKEPNNWRSVFGGSVWQKVEGRDEYYFHAFSKKQPDLNWENPALRQELYKMINWWLDKGIAGFRVDAINFIKKDQRYLDGPVDGQDGLSACFAYSRNPVSYTHLRAHETSQDL
;
A
#
# COMPACT_ATOMS: atom_id res chain seq x y z
N ASN A 1 19.62 14.19 -9.36
CA ASN A 1 20.06 14.58 -8.02
C ASN A 1 19.52 13.57 -6.99
N GLU A 2 20.33 12.57 -6.65
CA GLU A 2 19.92 11.45 -5.77
C GLU A 2 20.05 11.91 -4.31
N TRP A 3 19.21 12.87 -3.90
CA TRP A 3 19.26 13.53 -2.60
C TRP A 3 19.12 12.53 -1.43
N TRP A 4 18.32 11.47 -1.61
CA TRP A 4 18.06 10.44 -0.58
C TRP A 4 19.31 9.65 -0.17
N LYS A 5 20.34 9.59 -1.01
CA LYS A 5 21.60 8.88 -0.68
C LYS A 5 22.40 9.53 0.45
N LYS A 6 22.08 10.76 0.80
CA LYS A 6 22.78 11.53 1.84
C LYS A 6 21.96 11.60 3.14
N GLU A 7 20.76 11.06 3.13
CA GLU A 7 19.85 11.15 4.29
C GLU A 7 20.12 10.04 5.29
N ILE A 8 19.93 10.36 6.57
CA ILE A 8 19.88 9.41 7.67
C ILE A 8 18.41 9.14 7.95
N ALA A 9 17.94 7.99 7.48
CA ALA A 9 16.55 7.60 7.58
C ALA A 9 16.25 6.92 8.93
N TYR A 10 15.14 7.32 9.55
CA TYR A 10 14.60 6.70 10.75
C TYR A 10 13.17 6.27 10.49
N GLN A 11 12.89 4.97 10.65
CA GLN A 11 11.55 4.42 10.50
C GLN A 11 10.76 4.63 11.79
N ILE A 12 9.55 5.17 11.66
CA ILE A 12 8.59 5.29 12.75
C ILE A 12 7.37 4.43 12.46
N TYR A 13 7.06 3.52 13.39
CA TYR A 13 5.76 2.89 13.50
C TYR A 13 4.92 3.72 14.48
N PRO A 14 3.98 4.55 14.00
CA PRO A 14 3.32 5.56 14.83
C PRO A 14 2.66 4.98 16.06
N LYS A 15 2.00 3.83 15.92
CA LYS A 15 1.26 3.15 16.98
C LYS A 15 2.08 2.88 18.26
N SER A 16 3.38 2.66 18.12
CA SER A 16 4.26 2.28 19.24
C SER A 16 5.34 3.30 19.56
N PHE A 17 5.40 4.45 18.88
CA PHE A 17 6.50 5.41 19.06
C PHE A 17 6.31 6.33 20.26
N LYS A 18 5.21 7.10 20.30
CA LYS A 18 4.90 8.02 21.40
C LYS A 18 3.40 8.30 21.46
N ASP A 19 2.81 7.92 22.56
CA ASP A 19 1.44 8.26 22.94
C ASP A 19 1.42 9.65 23.56
N SER A 20 0.65 10.58 22.96
CA SER A 20 0.56 11.97 23.43
C SER A 20 -0.64 12.22 24.34
N ASN A 21 -1.68 11.37 24.27
CA ASN A 21 -2.95 11.58 24.96
C ASN A 21 -3.25 10.57 26.07
N GLY A 22 -2.40 9.52 26.23
CA GLY A 22 -2.51 8.54 27.29
C GLY A 22 -3.53 7.41 27.02
N ASP A 23 -3.90 7.19 25.74
CA ASP A 23 -4.82 6.12 25.38
C ASP A 23 -4.15 4.76 25.12
N GLY A 24 -2.83 4.71 25.20
CA GLY A 24 -2.04 3.50 24.97
C GLY A 24 -1.61 3.31 23.51
N ILE A 25 -1.98 4.22 22.62
CA ILE A 25 -1.67 4.19 21.19
C ILE A 25 -0.81 5.40 20.84
N GLY A 26 0.35 5.17 20.22
CA GLY A 26 1.18 6.24 19.68
C GLY A 26 0.48 6.98 18.53
N ASP A 27 0.80 8.24 18.37
CA ASP A 27 0.10 9.15 17.47
C ASP A 27 1.03 10.20 16.82
N LEU A 28 0.48 10.96 15.86
CA LEU A 28 1.22 12.00 15.14
C LEU A 28 1.68 13.12 16.07
N ARG A 29 0.87 13.51 17.03
CA ARG A 29 1.27 14.51 18.03
C ARG A 29 2.41 14.04 18.89
N GLY A 30 2.47 12.75 19.22
CA GLY A 30 3.61 12.14 19.89
C GLY A 30 4.90 12.24 19.08
N ILE A 31 4.82 12.08 17.76
CA ILE A 31 5.96 12.28 16.87
C ILE A 31 6.38 13.75 16.87
N ILE A 32 5.43 14.69 16.83
CA ILE A 32 5.70 16.13 16.92
C ILE A 32 6.46 16.46 18.23
N GLU A 33 6.05 15.90 19.36
CA GLU A 33 6.72 16.09 20.66
C GLU A 33 8.17 15.59 20.66
N LYS A 34 8.51 14.66 19.75
CA LYS A 34 9.84 14.04 19.68
C LYS A 34 10.71 14.58 18.55
N ILE A 35 10.30 15.63 17.85
CA ILE A 35 11.08 16.20 16.73
C ILE A 35 12.47 16.66 17.20
N ASP A 36 12.59 17.33 18.33
CA ASP A 36 13.90 17.77 18.87
C ASP A 36 14.80 16.57 19.19
N TYR A 37 14.25 15.51 19.77
CA TYR A 37 14.98 14.26 20.00
C TYR A 37 15.49 13.65 18.69
N LEU A 38 14.68 13.65 17.65
CA LEU A 38 15.06 13.10 16.34
C LEU A 38 16.14 13.96 15.66
N GLU A 39 16.05 15.28 15.81
CA GLU A 39 17.09 16.21 15.35
C GLU A 39 18.41 15.96 16.09
N ASP A 40 18.40 15.86 17.41
CA ASP A 40 19.57 15.59 18.23
C ASP A 40 20.23 14.24 17.91
N LEU A 41 19.41 13.25 17.48
CA LEU A 41 19.89 11.95 17.02
C LEU A 41 20.56 12.01 15.64
N GLY A 42 20.43 13.13 14.92
CA GLY A 42 20.99 13.34 13.59
C GLY A 42 20.12 12.78 12.46
N VAL A 43 18.85 12.53 12.72
CA VAL A 43 17.89 12.07 11.69
C VAL A 43 17.59 13.21 10.71
N THR A 44 17.64 12.91 9.41
CA THR A 44 17.31 13.87 8.35
C THR A 44 16.13 13.43 7.49
N LEU A 45 15.67 12.20 7.67
CA LEU A 45 14.54 11.62 6.95
C LEU A 45 13.71 10.73 7.87
N LEU A 46 12.42 11.01 8.00
CA LEU A 46 11.47 10.14 8.69
C LEU A 46 10.68 9.32 7.66
N TRP A 47 10.71 8.01 7.81
CA TRP A 47 9.78 7.12 7.14
C TRP A 47 8.66 6.76 8.10
N LEU A 48 7.46 7.25 7.83
CA LEU A 48 6.25 6.89 8.55
C LEU A 48 5.64 5.62 7.96
N CYS A 49 5.52 4.57 8.77
CA CYS A 49 4.66 3.44 8.43
C CYS A 49 3.23 3.92 8.20
N PRO A 50 2.35 3.15 7.52
CA PRO A 50 1.07 3.65 7.04
C PRO A 50 0.24 4.34 8.12
N ILE A 51 -0.17 5.57 7.84
CA ILE A 51 -1.03 6.40 8.70
C ILE A 51 -2.39 6.69 8.07
N TYR A 52 -2.64 6.15 6.89
CA TYR A 52 -3.92 6.30 6.19
C TYR A 52 -5.05 5.63 6.95
N LYS A 53 -6.28 6.04 6.66
CA LYS A 53 -7.47 5.38 7.19
C LYS A 53 -7.45 3.89 6.84
N SER A 54 -7.58 3.06 7.88
CA SER A 54 -7.40 1.60 7.79
C SER A 54 -8.19 0.90 8.89
N PRO A 55 -8.79 -0.27 8.62
CA PRO A 55 -9.31 -1.14 9.68
C PRO A 55 -8.22 -1.81 10.53
N MET A 56 -6.93 -1.65 10.18
CA MET A 56 -5.77 -2.14 10.93
C MET A 56 -5.67 -3.68 11.01
N ASP A 57 -6.16 -4.39 10.01
CA ASP A 57 -6.03 -5.85 9.93
C ASP A 57 -4.57 -6.28 9.71
N ASP A 58 -3.79 -5.46 9.02
CA ASP A 58 -2.36 -5.67 8.76
C ASP A 58 -1.54 -4.42 9.12
N ASN A 59 -1.69 -3.93 10.35
CA ASN A 59 -0.91 -2.81 10.91
C ASN A 59 -0.93 -1.54 10.03
N GLY A 60 -2.02 -1.31 9.31
CA GLY A 60 -2.20 -0.15 8.43
C GLY A 60 -1.85 -0.39 6.97
N TYR A 61 -1.30 -1.57 6.62
CA TYR A 61 -1.04 -1.94 5.22
C TYR A 61 -2.30 -2.41 4.46
N ASP A 62 -3.45 -2.25 5.04
CA ASP A 62 -4.80 -2.43 4.48
C ASP A 62 -5.51 -1.09 4.47
N ILE A 63 -5.39 -0.35 3.38
CA ILE A 63 -5.84 1.05 3.29
C ILE A 63 -7.28 1.12 2.80
N SER A 64 -8.16 1.71 3.62
CA SER A 64 -9.58 1.92 3.28
C SER A 64 -9.88 3.29 2.67
N ASP A 65 -9.00 4.29 2.87
CA ASP A 65 -9.05 5.60 2.22
C ASP A 65 -7.62 6.16 2.10
N TYR A 66 -7.18 6.40 0.87
CA TYR A 66 -5.84 6.92 0.58
C TYR A 66 -5.71 8.44 0.84
N TYR A 67 -6.80 9.15 1.07
CA TYR A 67 -6.83 10.61 1.21
C TYR A 67 -7.11 11.08 2.64
N ASP A 68 -7.19 10.15 3.59
CA ASP A 68 -7.50 10.49 4.97
C ASP A 68 -6.54 9.80 5.95
N ILE A 69 -6.42 10.38 7.14
CA ILE A 69 -5.59 9.88 8.23
C ILE A 69 -6.43 8.96 9.12
N ASN A 70 -5.83 7.86 9.58
CA ASN A 70 -6.46 6.99 10.57
C ASN A 70 -6.71 7.79 11.86
N PRO A 71 -7.97 7.87 12.33
CA PRO A 71 -8.33 8.63 13.54
C PRO A 71 -7.56 8.21 14.80
N GLU A 72 -7.09 6.96 14.85
CA GLU A 72 -6.23 6.49 15.96
C GLU A 72 -4.92 7.27 16.05
N PHE A 73 -4.39 7.76 14.91
CA PHE A 73 -3.12 8.47 14.85
C PHE A 73 -3.25 9.98 14.86
N GLY A 74 -4.44 10.51 14.65
CA GLY A 74 -4.69 11.94 14.62
C GLY A 74 -5.47 12.40 13.40
N THR A 75 -5.21 13.65 12.99
CA THR A 75 -5.92 14.33 11.92
C THR A 75 -4.98 14.74 10.80
N MET A 76 -5.54 15.18 9.67
CA MET A 76 -4.76 15.77 8.58
C MET A 76 -4.00 17.01 9.07
N ALA A 77 -4.60 17.83 9.92
CA ALA A 77 -3.95 19.00 10.50
C ALA A 77 -2.73 18.61 11.37
N ASP A 78 -2.80 17.50 12.09
CA ASP A 78 -1.66 16.99 12.86
C ASP A 78 -0.50 16.58 11.94
N LEU A 79 -0.80 15.95 10.80
CA LEU A 79 0.23 15.60 9.82
C LEU A 79 0.85 16.86 9.19
N GLU A 80 0.04 17.82 8.80
CA GLU A 80 0.52 19.09 8.21
C GLU A 80 1.41 19.85 9.20
N GLU A 81 1.06 19.88 10.49
CA GLU A 81 1.91 20.43 11.54
C GLU A 81 3.22 19.65 11.69
N LEU A 82 3.18 18.32 11.65
CA LEU A 82 4.39 17.48 11.70
C LEU A 82 5.31 17.78 10.52
N ILE A 83 4.78 17.87 9.31
CA ILE A 83 5.56 18.18 8.10
C ILE A 83 6.27 19.53 8.25
N GLU A 84 5.53 20.56 8.69
CA GLU A 84 6.09 21.91 8.88
C GLU A 84 7.20 21.93 9.95
N LYS A 85 6.94 21.36 11.11
CA LYS A 85 7.92 21.31 12.21
C LYS A 85 9.16 20.50 11.85
N ALA A 86 9.00 19.36 11.19
CA ALA A 86 10.11 18.55 10.71
C ALA A 86 10.96 19.34 9.69
N LYS A 87 10.31 20.02 8.74
CA LYS A 87 10.98 20.88 7.74
C LYS A 87 11.82 21.97 8.40
N ASN A 88 11.31 22.61 9.45
CA ASN A 88 12.03 23.66 10.17
C ASN A 88 13.29 23.13 10.89
N LYS A 89 13.35 21.82 11.13
CA LYS A 89 14.51 21.12 11.71
C LYS A 89 15.38 20.43 10.65
N GLY A 90 15.13 20.67 9.37
CA GLY A 90 15.86 20.02 8.28
C GLY A 90 15.53 18.53 8.09
N ILE A 91 14.43 18.06 8.67
CA ILE A 91 13.99 16.67 8.59
C ILE A 91 12.90 16.55 7.50
N LYS A 92 13.13 15.68 6.54
CA LYS A 92 12.16 15.34 5.50
C LYS A 92 11.24 14.21 5.97
N ILE A 93 10.03 14.16 5.45
CA ILE A 93 9.09 13.07 5.72
C ILE A 93 8.79 12.33 4.43
N ILE A 94 8.89 11.01 4.48
CA ILE A 94 8.32 10.11 3.47
C ILE A 94 7.24 9.24 4.09
N MET A 95 6.25 8.90 3.29
CA MET A 95 5.15 8.02 3.69
C MET A 95 5.31 6.65 3.03
N ASP A 96 4.59 5.68 3.57
CA ASP A 96 4.50 4.36 2.95
C ASP A 96 3.52 4.39 1.79
N LEU A 97 3.91 3.91 0.62
CA LEU A 97 3.07 3.85 -0.57
C LEU A 97 2.62 2.40 -0.78
N VAL A 98 1.42 2.09 -0.34
CA VAL A 98 0.81 0.75 -0.37
C VAL A 98 -0.16 0.69 -1.54
N ILE A 99 0.34 0.36 -2.71
CA ILE A 99 -0.39 0.42 -3.97
C ILE A 99 -0.46 -0.93 -4.71
N ASN A 100 0.04 -2.01 -4.09
CA ASN A 100 -0.20 -3.36 -4.61
C ASN A 100 -1.64 -3.79 -4.36
N HIS A 101 -2.22 -3.40 -3.23
CA HIS A 101 -3.56 -3.78 -2.76
C HIS A 101 -4.21 -2.65 -1.98
N SER A 102 -5.50 -2.73 -1.76
CA SER A 102 -6.23 -1.90 -0.79
C SER A 102 -6.82 -2.77 0.32
N SER A 103 -7.43 -2.14 1.33
CA SER A 103 -8.36 -2.85 2.22
C SER A 103 -9.57 -3.37 1.43
N ASP A 104 -10.15 -4.49 1.86
CA ASP A 104 -11.46 -4.95 1.39
C ASP A 104 -12.59 -3.98 1.78
N GLU A 105 -12.37 -3.13 2.79
CA GLU A 105 -13.30 -2.07 3.21
C GLU A 105 -13.16 -0.77 2.39
N HIS A 106 -12.22 -0.70 1.44
CA HIS A 106 -12.11 0.44 0.52
C HIS A 106 -13.38 0.57 -0.33
N ALA A 107 -13.85 1.79 -0.52
CA ALA A 107 -15.08 2.06 -1.28
C ALA A 107 -15.06 1.46 -2.70
N TRP A 108 -13.92 1.50 -3.39
CA TRP A 108 -13.76 0.87 -4.70
C TRP A 108 -14.04 -0.63 -4.68
N PHE A 109 -13.53 -1.33 -3.66
CA PHE A 109 -13.73 -2.77 -3.56
C PHE A 109 -15.16 -3.12 -3.16
N GLN A 110 -15.77 -2.35 -2.28
CA GLN A 110 -17.16 -2.53 -1.89
C GLN A 110 -18.11 -2.35 -3.07
N GLU A 111 -17.87 -1.38 -3.94
CA GLU A 111 -18.64 -1.21 -5.18
C GLU A 111 -18.38 -2.33 -6.19
N ALA A 112 -17.14 -2.79 -6.31
CA ALA A 112 -16.79 -3.94 -7.16
C ALA A 112 -17.49 -5.24 -6.73
N LEU A 113 -17.66 -5.44 -5.42
CA LEU A 113 -18.39 -6.60 -4.89
C LEU A 113 -19.90 -6.50 -5.12
N LYS A 114 -20.49 -5.31 -5.06
CA LYS A 114 -21.94 -5.12 -5.25
C LYS A 114 -22.36 -5.34 -6.68
N ASP A 115 -21.58 -4.85 -7.65
CA ASP A 115 -21.95 -4.85 -9.05
C ASP A 115 -20.76 -5.25 -9.95
N PRO A 116 -20.79 -6.41 -10.61
CA PRO A 116 -19.74 -6.84 -11.54
C PRO A 116 -19.63 -5.94 -12.77
N ASN A 117 -20.62 -5.09 -13.05
CA ASN A 117 -20.60 -4.11 -14.14
C ASN A 117 -20.10 -2.73 -13.67
N SER A 118 -19.81 -2.56 -12.38
CA SER A 118 -19.22 -1.34 -11.87
C SER A 118 -17.86 -1.06 -12.53
N PRO A 119 -17.52 0.20 -12.85
CA PRO A 119 -16.18 0.54 -13.32
C PRO A 119 -15.08 0.18 -12.30
N TYR A 120 -15.41 0.05 -11.03
CA TYR A 120 -14.50 -0.36 -9.97
C TYR A 120 -14.22 -1.86 -9.96
N HIS A 121 -15.03 -2.69 -10.62
CA HIS A 121 -14.75 -4.12 -10.75
C HIS A 121 -13.36 -4.36 -11.38
N ASP A 122 -13.03 -3.63 -12.44
CA ASP A 122 -11.73 -3.73 -13.10
C ASP A 122 -10.57 -3.02 -12.36
N TYR A 123 -10.85 -2.37 -11.24
CA TYR A 123 -9.80 -1.86 -10.35
C TYR A 123 -9.11 -3.00 -9.57
N TYR A 124 -9.74 -4.15 -9.51
CA TYR A 124 -9.25 -5.37 -8.85
C TYR A 124 -9.15 -6.52 -9.87
N ILE A 125 -8.59 -7.63 -9.43
CA ILE A 125 -8.39 -8.80 -10.30
C ILE A 125 -9.45 -9.84 -9.94
N PHE A 126 -10.48 -9.92 -10.78
CA PHE A 126 -11.53 -10.93 -10.68
C PHE A 126 -11.40 -11.94 -11.82
N LYS A 127 -11.62 -13.21 -11.51
CA LYS A 127 -11.64 -14.29 -12.49
C LYS A 127 -12.72 -15.31 -12.16
N SER A 128 -13.35 -15.87 -13.20
CA SER A 128 -14.27 -16.99 -13.03
C SER A 128 -13.54 -18.24 -12.55
N SER A 129 -14.29 -19.16 -11.96
CA SER A 129 -13.75 -20.48 -11.59
C SER A 129 -13.19 -21.21 -12.81
N LYS A 130 -12.20 -22.06 -12.56
CA LYS A 130 -11.69 -23.06 -13.52
C LYS A 130 -12.16 -24.43 -13.07
N ASP A 131 -13.07 -25.05 -13.83
CA ASP A 131 -13.66 -26.35 -13.48
C ASP A 131 -14.28 -26.38 -12.06
N GLY A 132 -14.92 -25.27 -11.65
CA GLY A 132 -15.53 -25.12 -10.33
C GLY A 132 -14.55 -24.90 -9.18
N LYS A 133 -13.27 -24.67 -9.48
CA LYS A 133 -12.18 -24.44 -8.51
C LYS A 133 -11.56 -23.07 -8.74
N GLU A 134 -10.56 -22.76 -7.93
CA GLU A 134 -9.77 -21.54 -8.07
C GLU A 134 -9.15 -21.40 -9.45
N PRO A 135 -8.98 -20.17 -9.98
CA PRO A 135 -8.44 -19.92 -11.32
C PRO A 135 -7.05 -20.52 -11.57
N ASN A 136 -6.22 -20.62 -10.55
CA ASN A 136 -4.93 -21.30 -10.58
C ASN A 136 -4.49 -21.72 -9.17
N ASN A 137 -3.30 -22.34 -9.07
CA ASN A 137 -2.78 -22.91 -7.83
C ASN A 137 -1.79 -21.98 -7.09
N TRP A 138 -1.84 -20.68 -7.27
CA TRP A 138 -0.89 -19.78 -6.60
C TRP A 138 -1.20 -19.66 -5.11
N ARG A 139 -0.12 -19.62 -4.31
CA ARG A 139 -0.18 -19.47 -2.85
C ARG A 139 -0.02 -18.02 -2.44
N SER A 140 -0.85 -17.56 -1.49
CA SER A 140 -0.70 -16.28 -0.81
C SER A 140 0.56 -16.27 0.08
N VAL A 141 1.14 -15.09 0.25
CA VAL A 141 2.27 -14.86 1.17
C VAL A 141 1.91 -15.29 2.60
N PHE A 142 0.67 -15.12 3.01
CA PHE A 142 0.17 -15.51 4.34
C PHE A 142 -0.37 -16.95 4.39
N GLY A 143 -0.20 -17.71 3.32
CA GLY A 143 -0.67 -19.10 3.20
C GLY A 143 -2.06 -19.23 2.59
N GLY A 144 -2.36 -20.41 2.10
CA GLY A 144 -3.58 -20.69 1.36
C GLY A 144 -3.59 -20.12 -0.05
N SER A 145 -4.72 -20.23 -0.77
CA SER A 145 -4.87 -19.72 -2.13
C SER A 145 -4.81 -18.20 -2.17
N VAL A 146 -4.27 -17.65 -3.27
CA VAL A 146 -4.39 -16.21 -3.59
C VAL A 146 -5.81 -15.81 -4.02
N TRP A 147 -6.71 -16.78 -4.18
CA TRP A 147 -8.06 -16.57 -4.68
C TRP A 147 -9.09 -16.72 -3.58
N GLN A 148 -9.93 -15.71 -3.40
CA GLN A 148 -11.07 -15.74 -2.50
C GLN A 148 -12.37 -15.78 -3.31
N LYS A 149 -13.22 -16.77 -3.04
CA LYS A 149 -14.54 -16.88 -3.67
C LYS A 149 -15.40 -15.68 -3.31
N VAL A 150 -16.05 -15.10 -4.33
CA VAL A 150 -17.09 -14.10 -4.15
C VAL A 150 -18.42 -14.81 -3.86
N GLU A 151 -19.09 -14.46 -2.79
CA GLU A 151 -20.37 -15.06 -2.42
C GLU A 151 -21.44 -14.75 -3.49
N GLY A 152 -22.20 -15.76 -3.85
CA GLY A 152 -23.33 -15.64 -4.80
C GLY A 152 -22.95 -15.49 -6.27
N ARG A 153 -21.65 -15.53 -6.62
CA ARG A 153 -21.18 -15.45 -8.03
C ARG A 153 -20.15 -16.52 -8.35
N ASP A 154 -20.05 -16.91 -9.62
CA ASP A 154 -18.95 -17.75 -10.09
C ASP A 154 -17.71 -16.89 -10.39
N GLU A 155 -17.18 -16.31 -9.33
CA GLU A 155 -16.07 -15.37 -9.40
C GLU A 155 -15.19 -15.49 -8.17
N TYR A 156 -13.88 -15.23 -8.37
CA TYR A 156 -12.87 -15.11 -7.33
C TYR A 156 -12.13 -13.79 -7.48
N TYR A 157 -11.73 -13.17 -6.37
CA TYR A 157 -10.79 -12.06 -6.42
C TYR A 157 -9.41 -12.48 -5.93
N PHE A 158 -8.38 -11.82 -6.48
CA PHE A 158 -6.98 -12.08 -6.21
C PHE A 158 -6.51 -11.31 -4.97
N HIS A 159 -5.73 -11.98 -4.11
CA HIS A 159 -5.00 -11.35 -3.01
C HIS A 159 -3.64 -12.01 -2.82
N ALA A 160 -2.55 -11.30 -3.07
CA ALA A 160 -1.21 -11.81 -2.84
C ALA A 160 -0.90 -11.97 -1.34
N PHE A 161 -1.55 -11.18 -0.50
CA PHE A 161 -1.43 -11.18 0.96
C PHE A 161 -2.72 -11.70 1.61
N SER A 162 -3.29 -10.99 2.58
CA SER A 162 -4.54 -11.40 3.21
C SER A 162 -5.74 -11.28 2.24
N LYS A 163 -6.76 -12.13 2.44
CA LYS A 163 -8.08 -11.96 1.78
C LYS A 163 -8.73 -10.61 2.07
N LYS A 164 -8.30 -9.92 3.12
CA LYS A 164 -8.72 -8.56 3.46
C LYS A 164 -7.92 -7.47 2.72
N GLN A 165 -7.00 -7.87 1.85
CA GLN A 165 -6.13 -7.00 1.07
C GLN A 165 -6.20 -7.37 -0.41
N PRO A 166 -7.35 -7.15 -1.09
CA PRO A 166 -7.50 -7.45 -2.51
C PRO A 166 -6.50 -6.65 -3.34
N ASP A 167 -5.82 -7.33 -4.27
CA ASP A 167 -4.82 -6.72 -5.13
C ASP A 167 -5.45 -5.79 -6.16
N LEU A 168 -4.81 -4.64 -6.35
CA LEU A 168 -5.18 -3.67 -7.37
C LEU A 168 -4.71 -4.14 -8.76
N ASN A 169 -5.55 -3.90 -9.76
CA ASN A 169 -5.28 -4.28 -11.13
C ASN A 169 -4.47 -3.19 -11.88
N TRP A 170 -3.16 -3.28 -11.81
CA TRP A 170 -2.26 -2.32 -12.46
C TRP A 170 -2.30 -2.35 -14.00
N GLU A 171 -2.95 -3.35 -14.61
CA GLU A 171 -3.21 -3.35 -16.06
C GLU A 171 -4.26 -2.30 -16.43
N ASN A 172 -5.14 -1.90 -15.49
CA ASN A 172 -6.18 -0.91 -15.73
C ASN A 172 -5.61 0.51 -15.71
N PRO A 173 -5.65 1.25 -16.85
CA PRO A 173 -5.11 2.61 -16.90
C PRO A 173 -5.90 3.61 -16.03
N ALA A 174 -7.21 3.40 -15.84
CA ALA A 174 -8.02 4.27 -14.98
C ALA A 174 -7.57 4.16 -13.52
N LEU A 175 -7.31 2.95 -13.03
CA LEU A 175 -6.73 2.75 -11.69
C LEU A 175 -5.38 3.46 -11.56
N ARG A 176 -4.48 3.28 -12.52
CA ARG A 176 -3.17 3.94 -12.48
C ARG A 176 -3.30 5.46 -12.36
N GLN A 177 -4.22 6.06 -13.12
CA GLN A 177 -4.47 7.51 -13.04
C GLN A 177 -4.97 7.95 -11.66
N GLU A 178 -5.85 7.18 -11.03
CA GLU A 178 -6.31 7.47 -9.66
C GLU A 178 -5.15 7.38 -8.65
N LEU A 179 -4.29 6.40 -8.77
CA LEU A 179 -3.12 6.27 -7.89
C LEU A 179 -2.11 7.41 -8.11
N TYR A 180 -1.89 7.84 -9.36
CA TYR A 180 -1.01 8.99 -9.65
C TYR A 180 -1.56 10.30 -9.11
N LYS A 181 -2.87 10.53 -9.19
CA LYS A 181 -3.52 11.68 -8.54
C LYS A 181 -3.29 11.66 -7.03
N MET A 182 -3.45 10.52 -6.40
CA MET A 182 -3.22 10.34 -4.96
C MET A 182 -1.77 10.62 -4.58
N ILE A 183 -0.81 10.10 -5.33
CA ILE A 183 0.62 10.34 -5.12
C ILE A 183 0.92 11.85 -5.18
N ASN A 184 0.48 12.52 -6.24
CA ASN A 184 0.70 13.95 -6.40
C ASN A 184 0.03 14.77 -5.29
N TRP A 185 -1.17 14.39 -4.89
CA TRP A 185 -1.88 15.07 -3.80
C TRP A 185 -1.10 15.05 -2.48
N TRP A 186 -0.45 13.93 -2.16
CA TRP A 186 0.40 13.84 -0.98
C TRP A 186 1.70 14.64 -1.12
N LEU A 187 2.34 14.63 -2.30
CA LEU A 187 3.53 15.44 -2.59
C LEU A 187 3.21 16.93 -2.46
N ASP A 188 2.05 17.37 -2.93
CA ASP A 188 1.59 18.75 -2.81
C ASP A 188 1.37 19.18 -1.35
N LYS A 189 1.13 18.24 -0.44
CA LYS A 189 1.09 18.50 1.02
C LYS A 189 2.47 18.73 1.64
N GLY A 190 3.54 18.47 0.92
CA GLY A 190 4.91 18.76 1.36
C GLY A 190 5.71 17.58 1.88
N ILE A 191 5.23 16.33 1.71
CA ILE A 191 6.10 15.17 1.94
C ILE A 191 7.18 15.09 0.86
N ALA A 192 8.33 14.54 1.20
CA ALA A 192 9.49 14.48 0.30
C ALA A 192 9.45 13.29 -0.68
N GLY A 193 8.56 12.34 -0.46
CA GLY A 193 8.44 11.14 -1.29
C GLY A 193 7.81 9.97 -0.55
N PHE A 194 8.10 8.77 -1.05
CA PHE A 194 7.51 7.53 -0.53
C PHE A 194 8.53 6.41 -0.40
N ARG A 195 8.29 5.52 0.54
CA ARG A 195 8.79 4.15 0.52
C ARG A 195 7.72 3.28 -0.13
N VAL A 196 8.04 2.59 -1.20
CA VAL A 196 7.08 1.78 -1.95
C VAL A 196 7.02 0.37 -1.36
N ASP A 197 5.85 0.00 -0.86
CA ASP A 197 5.60 -1.32 -0.31
C ASP A 197 5.35 -2.35 -1.40
N ALA A 198 5.84 -3.59 -1.20
CA ALA A 198 5.54 -4.76 -2.03
C ALA A 198 5.65 -4.52 -3.55
N ILE A 199 6.58 -3.67 -3.98
CA ILE A 199 6.74 -3.24 -5.38
C ILE A 199 6.88 -4.42 -6.36
N ASN A 200 7.48 -5.50 -5.93
CA ASN A 200 7.69 -6.70 -6.72
C ASN A 200 6.41 -7.51 -6.99
N PHE A 201 5.32 -7.23 -6.27
CA PHE A 201 4.03 -7.91 -6.44
C PHE A 201 3.07 -7.17 -7.38
N ILE A 202 3.33 -5.89 -7.69
CA ILE A 202 2.43 -5.04 -8.47
C ILE A 202 2.12 -5.64 -9.85
N LYS A 203 3.11 -6.19 -10.52
CA LYS A 203 2.96 -6.82 -11.83
C LYS A 203 2.77 -8.33 -11.69
N LYS A 204 1.69 -8.86 -12.25
CA LYS A 204 1.37 -10.30 -12.29
C LYS A 204 1.54 -10.83 -13.71
N ASP A 205 1.88 -12.11 -13.84
CA ASP A 205 1.83 -12.79 -15.13
C ASP A 205 0.37 -12.93 -15.59
N GLN A 206 0.01 -12.21 -16.63
CA GLN A 206 -1.36 -12.12 -17.11
C GLN A 206 -1.91 -13.42 -17.71
N ARG A 207 -1.07 -14.42 -17.89
CA ARG A 207 -1.50 -15.77 -18.32
C ARG A 207 -2.12 -16.55 -17.18
N TYR A 208 -1.79 -16.24 -15.94
CA TYR A 208 -2.29 -16.90 -14.71
C TYR A 208 -2.20 -18.43 -14.76
N LEU A 209 -1.11 -18.95 -15.32
CA LEU A 209 -0.88 -20.40 -15.42
C LEU A 209 -0.53 -20.99 -14.07
N ASP A 210 -0.91 -22.25 -13.88
CA ASP A 210 -0.48 -23.02 -12.71
C ASP A 210 1.04 -23.06 -12.62
N GLY A 211 1.57 -22.94 -11.41
CA GLY A 211 2.97 -23.12 -11.11
C GLY A 211 3.27 -24.52 -10.61
N PRO A 212 4.57 -24.88 -10.52
CA PRO A 212 4.98 -26.15 -9.92
C PRO A 212 4.56 -26.19 -8.44
N VAL A 213 3.95 -27.29 -8.03
CA VAL A 213 3.60 -27.51 -6.62
C VAL A 213 4.89 -27.62 -5.81
N ASP A 214 5.03 -26.79 -4.79
CA ASP A 214 6.23 -26.71 -3.95
C ASP A 214 5.96 -26.91 -2.45
N GLY A 215 4.73 -27.33 -2.11
CA GLY A 215 4.30 -27.59 -0.74
C GLY A 215 3.30 -28.75 -0.64
N GLN A 216 3.01 -29.16 0.59
CA GLN A 216 2.02 -30.22 0.87
C GLN A 216 0.57 -29.78 0.68
N ASP A 217 0.32 -28.48 0.56
CA ASP A 217 -0.99 -27.87 0.34
C ASP A 217 -1.47 -27.95 -1.12
N GLY A 218 -0.65 -28.49 -2.05
CA GLY A 218 -0.96 -28.57 -3.46
C GLY A 218 -0.86 -27.24 -4.22
N LEU A 219 -0.33 -26.20 -3.57
CA LEU A 219 -0.19 -24.86 -4.13
C LEU A 219 1.25 -24.58 -4.58
N SER A 220 1.42 -23.50 -5.30
CA SER A 220 2.70 -23.00 -5.78
C SER A 220 3.01 -21.61 -5.20
N ALA A 221 4.17 -21.46 -4.56
CA ALA A 221 4.74 -20.15 -4.25
C ALA A 221 5.28 -19.50 -5.54
N CYS A 222 4.47 -19.50 -6.60
CA CYS A 222 4.90 -19.02 -7.89
C CYS A 222 5.13 -17.52 -7.86
N PHE A 223 6.37 -17.11 -7.60
CA PHE A 223 6.83 -15.72 -7.74
C PHE A 223 7.02 -15.30 -9.22
N ALA A 224 6.43 -16.03 -10.17
CA ALA A 224 6.43 -15.64 -11.58
C ALA A 224 5.79 -14.25 -11.77
N TYR A 225 4.85 -13.88 -10.89
CA TYR A 225 4.29 -12.54 -10.83
C TYR A 225 5.26 -11.50 -10.25
N SER A 226 6.28 -11.92 -9.48
CA SER A 226 7.25 -11.02 -8.85
C SER A 226 8.54 -10.82 -9.65
N ARG A 227 8.79 -11.64 -10.67
CA ARG A 227 10.04 -11.63 -11.45
C ARG A 227 9.96 -10.82 -12.76
N ASN A 228 8.87 -10.10 -13.00
CA ASN A 228 8.75 -9.37 -14.26
C ASN A 228 9.54 -8.05 -14.17
N PRO A 229 10.63 -7.87 -14.96
CA PRO A 229 11.43 -6.65 -14.93
C PRO A 229 10.68 -5.40 -15.38
N VAL A 230 9.50 -5.54 -15.98
CA VAL A 230 8.67 -4.41 -16.45
C VAL A 230 8.10 -3.57 -15.30
N SER A 231 7.91 -4.14 -14.10
CA SER A 231 7.41 -3.38 -12.94
C SER A 231 8.37 -2.27 -12.51
N TYR A 232 9.68 -2.47 -12.65
CA TYR A 232 10.70 -1.45 -12.35
C TYR A 232 10.72 -0.29 -13.34
N THR A 233 10.43 -0.55 -14.62
CA THR A 233 10.47 0.48 -15.66
C THR A 233 9.26 1.39 -15.65
N HIS A 234 8.08 0.93 -15.23
CA HIS A 234 6.89 1.76 -15.20
C HIS A 234 6.89 2.79 -14.07
N LEU A 235 7.42 2.46 -12.89
CA LEU A 235 7.58 3.42 -11.80
C LEU A 235 8.70 4.43 -12.08
N ARG A 236 9.82 4.01 -12.66
CA ARG A 236 10.92 4.91 -13.08
C ARG A 236 10.51 5.89 -14.18
N ALA A 237 9.64 5.50 -15.11
CA ALA A 237 9.18 6.38 -16.19
C ALA A 237 8.36 7.57 -15.68
N HIS A 238 7.74 7.46 -14.51
CA HIS A 238 7.00 8.56 -13.87
C HIS A 238 7.88 9.46 -13.01
N GLU A 239 8.98 8.96 -12.45
CA GLU A 239 9.98 9.80 -11.77
C GLU A 239 10.65 10.80 -12.73
N THR A 240 10.78 10.44 -14.02
CA THR A 240 11.43 11.28 -15.03
C THR A 240 10.50 12.25 -15.74
N SER A 241 9.17 12.10 -15.64
CA SER A 241 8.22 13.02 -16.28
C SER A 241 7.88 14.25 -15.43
N GLN A 242 8.36 14.32 -14.19
CA GLN A 242 8.25 15.51 -13.34
C GLN A 242 9.48 16.42 -13.35
N ASP A 243 10.54 16.01 -14.05
CA ASP A 243 11.77 16.80 -14.25
C ASP A 243 11.80 17.58 -15.59
N LEU A 244 10.62 17.78 -16.23
CA LEU A 244 10.49 18.59 -17.45
C LEU A 244 9.52 19.76 -17.27
#